data_6026e2f5c2d3ecc2ba41fc05a7b927f8
#
_entry.id   6026e2f5c2d3ecc2ba41fc05a7b927f8
#
_cell.length_a   1.000
_cell.length_b   1.000
_cell.length_c   1.000
_cell.angle_alpha   90.00
_cell.angle_beta   90.00
_cell.angle_gamma   90.00
#
_symmetry.space_group_name_H-M   'P 1'
#
loop_
_entity.id
_entity.type
_entity.pdbx_description
1 polymer ?
#
loop_
_entity_poly.entity_id
_entity_poly.type
_entity_poly.pdbx_seq_one_letter_code
_entity_poly.pdbx_strand_id
1 'polypeptide(L)'
;MICNRFRWVFCQLEVLRLCFPSNLRRILEELPKSLDDTYKRILREINNANHGHAYRLLQCLTVASRPLRVEELAEVLAFDLSPGEIPKLNMDWRWENQEEAVLSACSSLVSVITERGSRIVQFSHFSVKEFLTSDRLASCMEESQFYIPVENSHMILAQACLGALLSVDDRANRYSAWKLPLYRYATTYWVGHTQTGNVEFVIKDTLDHFFDIDKPHFSAWVRRELTWERETGSEDEDRDVLSSAAPLYFAAWWGFRGLVERLVIKDPQQVHRLGGRYGTPLHASVHGGHLEIAQFLFAHGPDINSRSARNSTPLHIASEMGHLKIVKWLLNHGADVNSQDTRGHIPLHYSASGGHLDVCRILLVHGAVANTRGKTGSTPFLEAWKSGHSDIIWLLLDHNPDVNVRDSQEWSAYSPLQYAAGRGLLGFVQKLLELGAEVNSCIGHKSSPLLLASQCAGTDVVQLLLDHNADVYARDGDGDTALHCAALGGHPGNVHILLKLKLEVNSRNNKGSTPLHLASRCRKEGNTEVVRLLLDCGADVQLRNHRGQTASEVAHENEQHEIVQLLSQHIAE
;
A
#
# COMPACT_ATOMS: atom_id res chain seq x y z
N MET A 1 16.39 -28.32 -5.64
CA MET A 1 16.83 -29.65 -6.10
C MET A 1 15.80 -30.78 -5.84
N ILE A 2 15.24 -30.91 -4.63
CA ILE A 2 14.28 -32.00 -4.30
C ILE A 2 13.01 -31.90 -5.14
N CYS A 3 12.40 -30.73 -5.26
CA CYS A 3 11.15 -30.51 -5.99
C CYS A 3 11.26 -30.86 -7.49
N ASN A 4 12.39 -30.55 -8.13
CA ASN A 4 12.63 -30.88 -9.55
C ASN A 4 12.78 -32.39 -9.78
N ARG A 5 13.30 -33.15 -8.80
CA ARG A 5 13.38 -34.61 -8.89
C ARG A 5 11.99 -35.25 -8.83
N PHE A 6 11.10 -34.76 -7.95
CA PHE A 6 9.72 -35.24 -7.87
C PHE A 6 8.95 -34.94 -9.17
N ARG A 7 9.14 -33.75 -9.74
CA ARG A 7 8.48 -33.42 -11.03
C ARG A 7 8.99 -34.27 -12.19
N TRP A 8 10.30 -34.49 -12.26
CA TRP A 8 10.86 -35.39 -13.24
C TRP A 8 10.24 -36.79 -13.16
N VAL A 9 10.16 -37.36 -11.95
CA VAL A 9 9.52 -38.66 -11.69
C VAL A 9 8.06 -38.64 -12.12
N PHE A 10 7.32 -37.59 -11.78
CA PHE A 10 5.91 -37.44 -12.14
C PHE A 10 5.72 -37.48 -13.68
N CYS A 11 6.49 -36.71 -14.43
CA CYS A 11 6.42 -36.72 -15.88
C CYS A 11 6.76 -38.10 -16.48
N GLN A 12 7.69 -38.83 -15.88
CA GLN A 12 8.02 -40.18 -16.32
C GLN A 12 6.88 -41.17 -16.03
N LEU A 13 6.25 -41.06 -14.87
CA LEU A 13 5.11 -41.90 -14.50
C LEU A 13 3.89 -41.66 -15.41
N GLU A 14 3.65 -40.43 -15.83
CA GLU A 14 2.57 -40.13 -16.79
C GLU A 14 2.78 -40.84 -18.14
N VAL A 15 4.01 -40.78 -18.66
CA VAL A 15 4.36 -41.50 -19.91
C VAL A 15 4.17 -43.01 -19.77
N LEU A 16 4.59 -43.57 -18.63
CA LEU A 16 4.45 -45.00 -18.37
C LEU A 16 3.00 -45.43 -18.18
N ARG A 17 2.13 -44.55 -17.62
CA ARG A 17 0.68 -44.82 -17.43
C ARG A 17 -0.07 -45.01 -18.72
N LEU A 18 0.35 -44.35 -19.80
CA LEU A 18 -0.28 -44.45 -21.13
C LEU A 18 0.32 -45.57 -22.00
N CYS A 19 1.29 -46.33 -21.46
CA CYS A 19 2.04 -47.33 -22.19
C CYS A 19 1.41 -48.71 -22.13
N PHE A 20 1.36 -49.43 -23.26
CA PHE A 20 1.01 -50.84 -23.27
C PHE A 20 2.09 -51.69 -22.59
N PRO A 21 1.74 -52.71 -21.79
CA PRO A 21 2.68 -53.57 -21.10
C PRO A 21 3.81 -54.16 -21.95
N SER A 22 3.51 -54.46 -23.22
CA SER A 22 4.49 -55.00 -24.20
C SER A 22 5.62 -54.01 -24.54
N ASN A 23 5.41 -52.70 -24.38
CA ASN A 23 6.35 -51.67 -24.76
C ASN A 23 7.12 -51.09 -23.53
N LEU A 24 6.75 -51.50 -22.31
CA LEU A 24 7.23 -50.93 -21.07
C LEU A 24 8.75 -50.91 -20.97
N ARG A 25 9.40 -52.02 -21.33
CA ARG A 25 10.87 -52.18 -21.21
C ARG A 25 11.62 -51.23 -22.13
N ARG A 26 11.17 -51.09 -23.39
CA ARG A 26 11.75 -50.16 -24.36
C ARG A 26 11.57 -48.72 -23.92
N ILE A 27 10.37 -48.37 -23.46
CA ILE A 27 10.07 -47.00 -23.03
C ILE A 27 10.88 -46.62 -21.78
N LEU A 28 11.10 -47.53 -20.83
CA LEU A 28 11.95 -47.30 -19.67
C LEU A 28 13.42 -47.01 -20.05
N GLU A 29 13.94 -47.66 -21.12
CA GLU A 29 15.29 -47.42 -21.65
C GLU A 29 15.40 -46.07 -22.38
N GLU A 30 14.29 -45.59 -22.98
CA GLU A 30 14.19 -44.33 -23.71
C GLU A 30 13.81 -43.14 -22.84
N LEU A 31 13.60 -43.31 -21.49
CA LEU A 31 13.21 -42.23 -20.60
C LEU A 31 14.31 -41.16 -20.54
N PRO A 32 13.93 -39.85 -20.62
CA PRO A 32 14.86 -38.75 -20.48
C PRO A 32 15.61 -38.78 -19.14
N LYS A 33 16.91 -38.49 -19.17
CA LYS A 33 17.76 -38.52 -17.98
C LYS A 33 17.66 -37.26 -17.11
N SER A 34 17.15 -36.19 -17.65
CA SER A 34 16.98 -34.91 -16.95
C SER A 34 15.59 -34.31 -17.16
N LEU A 35 15.23 -33.36 -16.32
CA LEU A 35 13.97 -32.60 -16.45
C LEU A 35 13.99 -31.76 -17.73
N ASP A 36 15.11 -31.16 -18.08
CA ASP A 36 15.29 -30.38 -19.30
C ASP A 36 15.06 -31.26 -20.56
N ASP A 37 15.61 -32.47 -20.58
CA ASP A 37 15.38 -33.41 -21.70
C ASP A 37 13.92 -33.86 -21.78
N THR A 38 13.26 -33.97 -20.63
CA THR A 38 11.82 -34.24 -20.59
C THR A 38 11.04 -33.11 -21.23
N TYR A 39 11.35 -31.85 -20.89
CA TYR A 39 10.68 -30.69 -21.50
C TYR A 39 10.98 -30.57 -22.99
N LYS A 40 12.20 -30.82 -23.44
CA LYS A 40 12.55 -30.88 -24.87
C LYS A 40 11.70 -31.91 -25.60
N ARG A 41 11.53 -33.12 -25.05
CA ARG A 41 10.67 -34.15 -25.65
C ARG A 41 9.24 -33.67 -25.75
N ILE A 42 8.66 -33.09 -24.70
CA ILE A 42 7.29 -32.57 -24.71
C ILE A 42 7.14 -31.48 -25.78
N LEU A 43 8.12 -30.60 -25.92
CA LEU A 43 8.11 -29.54 -26.93
C LEU A 43 8.13 -30.12 -28.37
N ARG A 44 8.90 -31.19 -28.62
CA ARG A 44 8.93 -31.90 -29.92
C ARG A 44 7.61 -32.61 -30.23
N GLU A 45 6.87 -33.05 -29.22
CA GLU A 45 5.59 -33.71 -29.38
C GLU A 45 4.45 -32.72 -29.74
N ILE A 46 4.67 -31.40 -29.59
CA ILE A 46 3.71 -30.38 -30.04
C ILE A 46 3.59 -30.46 -31.57
N ASN A 47 2.36 -30.70 -32.03
CA ASN A 47 2.08 -30.78 -33.47
C ASN A 47 2.51 -29.48 -34.18
N ASN A 48 3.23 -29.63 -35.31
CA ASN A 48 3.70 -28.50 -36.12
C ASN A 48 2.58 -27.53 -36.52
N ALA A 49 1.37 -28.01 -36.75
CA ALA A 49 0.21 -27.18 -37.05
C ALA A 49 -0.20 -26.28 -35.88
N ASN A 50 0.07 -26.70 -34.62
CA ASN A 50 -0.29 -25.99 -33.40
C ASN A 50 0.88 -25.22 -32.81
N HIS A 51 2.08 -25.30 -33.38
CA HIS A 51 3.30 -24.72 -32.84
C HIS A 51 3.16 -23.23 -32.54
N GLY A 52 2.67 -22.43 -33.48
CA GLY A 52 2.46 -20.99 -33.33
C GLY A 52 1.45 -20.64 -32.21
N HIS A 53 0.39 -21.44 -32.10
CA HIS A 53 -0.62 -21.29 -31.05
C HIS A 53 -0.04 -21.62 -29.66
N ALA A 54 0.63 -22.78 -29.55
CA ALA A 54 1.30 -23.18 -28.32
C ALA A 54 2.31 -22.12 -27.83
N TYR A 55 3.15 -21.65 -28.74
CA TYR A 55 4.17 -20.63 -28.44
C TYR A 55 3.53 -19.34 -27.91
N ARG A 56 2.47 -18.84 -28.58
CA ARG A 56 1.74 -17.65 -28.16
C ARG A 56 1.09 -17.81 -26.79
N LEU A 57 0.47 -18.96 -26.50
CA LEU A 57 -0.13 -19.24 -25.20
C LEU A 57 0.92 -19.30 -24.09
N LEU A 58 2.05 -19.97 -24.33
CA LEU A 58 3.16 -20.07 -23.38
C LEU A 58 3.81 -18.70 -23.12
N GLN A 59 3.94 -17.85 -24.13
CA GLN A 59 4.37 -16.46 -23.98
C GLN A 59 3.45 -15.70 -23.03
N CYS A 60 2.13 -15.74 -23.26
CA CYS A 60 1.16 -15.06 -22.41
C CYS A 60 1.20 -15.54 -20.96
N LEU A 61 1.27 -16.85 -20.74
CA LEU A 61 1.38 -17.43 -19.40
C LEU A 61 2.66 -17.03 -18.68
N THR A 62 3.76 -16.82 -19.43
CA THR A 62 5.05 -16.43 -18.85
C THR A 62 5.01 -15.05 -18.22
N VAL A 63 4.25 -14.10 -18.79
CA VAL A 63 4.27 -12.68 -18.39
C VAL A 63 2.95 -12.20 -17.79
N ALA A 64 1.93 -13.03 -17.69
CA ALA A 64 0.65 -12.64 -17.14
C ALA A 64 0.80 -12.12 -15.70
N SER A 65 0.21 -10.96 -15.42
CA SER A 65 0.25 -10.30 -14.09
C SER A 65 -0.59 -11.03 -13.04
N ARG A 66 -1.56 -11.83 -13.46
CA ARG A 66 -2.31 -12.81 -12.66
C ARG A 66 -2.56 -14.08 -13.49
N PRO A 67 -2.91 -15.19 -12.85
CA PRO A 67 -3.35 -16.37 -13.60
C PRO A 67 -4.49 -16.04 -14.56
N LEU A 68 -4.34 -16.41 -15.84
CA LEU A 68 -5.34 -16.20 -16.86
C LEU A 68 -6.42 -17.29 -16.76
N ARG A 69 -7.67 -16.91 -16.99
CA ARG A 69 -8.74 -17.89 -17.15
C ARG A 69 -8.58 -18.62 -18.49
N VAL A 70 -9.13 -19.81 -18.59
CA VAL A 70 -9.11 -20.60 -19.84
C VAL A 70 -9.64 -19.77 -21.00
N GLU A 71 -10.76 -19.08 -20.78
CA GLU A 71 -11.44 -18.26 -21.79
C GLU A 71 -10.61 -17.03 -22.19
N GLU A 72 -9.93 -16.41 -21.20
CA GLU A 72 -9.05 -15.25 -21.44
C GLU A 72 -7.84 -15.64 -22.28
N LEU A 73 -7.22 -16.77 -21.96
CA LEU A 73 -6.04 -17.24 -22.66
C LEU A 73 -6.38 -17.73 -24.09
N ALA A 74 -7.49 -18.47 -24.24
CA ALA A 74 -7.93 -18.94 -25.54
C ALA A 74 -8.30 -17.79 -26.48
N GLU A 75 -8.84 -16.67 -25.94
CA GLU A 75 -9.21 -15.52 -26.77
C GLU A 75 -8.00 -14.80 -27.37
N VAL A 76 -6.81 -14.89 -26.76
CA VAL A 76 -5.58 -14.34 -27.34
C VAL A 76 -5.31 -14.92 -28.74
N LEU A 77 -5.71 -16.18 -28.99
CA LEU A 77 -5.54 -16.82 -30.29
C LEU A 77 -6.50 -16.30 -31.37
N ALA A 78 -7.60 -15.66 -30.99
CA ALA A 78 -8.56 -15.08 -31.91
C ALA A 78 -8.13 -13.70 -32.45
N PHE A 79 -7.03 -13.11 -31.93
CA PHE A 79 -6.50 -11.84 -32.42
C PHE A 79 -5.46 -12.06 -33.52
N ASP A 80 -5.63 -11.33 -34.63
CA ASP A 80 -4.55 -11.12 -35.58
C ASP A 80 -3.57 -10.10 -35.01
N LEU A 81 -2.36 -10.57 -34.70
CA LEU A 81 -1.28 -9.80 -34.10
C LEU A 81 -0.11 -9.65 -35.07
N SER A 82 -0.42 -9.48 -36.35
CA SER A 82 0.60 -9.26 -37.39
C SER A 82 1.46 -8.02 -37.07
N PRO A 83 2.79 -8.12 -37.21
CA PRO A 83 3.69 -7.01 -36.88
C PRO A 83 3.35 -5.75 -37.73
N GLY A 84 3.22 -4.60 -37.06
CA GLY A 84 2.92 -3.31 -37.70
C GLY A 84 1.44 -3.09 -38.04
N GLU A 85 0.55 -4.03 -37.74
CA GLU A 85 -0.89 -3.85 -37.90
C GLU A 85 -1.58 -3.59 -36.55
N ILE A 86 -2.74 -2.91 -36.62
CA ILE A 86 -3.60 -2.74 -35.46
C ILE A 86 -4.28 -4.09 -35.17
N PRO A 87 -4.20 -4.61 -33.94
CA PRO A 87 -4.79 -5.91 -33.60
C PRO A 87 -6.28 -5.98 -33.93
N LYS A 88 -6.70 -7.02 -34.62
CA LYS A 88 -8.08 -7.25 -35.04
C LYS A 88 -8.60 -8.57 -34.49
N LEU A 89 -9.78 -8.55 -33.88
CA LEU A 89 -10.46 -9.75 -33.43
C LEU A 89 -11.08 -10.46 -34.63
N ASN A 90 -10.71 -11.72 -34.87
CA ASN A 90 -11.33 -12.59 -35.85
C ASN A 90 -12.25 -13.60 -35.15
N MET A 91 -13.56 -13.41 -35.32
CA MET A 91 -14.55 -14.25 -34.65
C MET A 91 -14.53 -15.72 -35.15
N ASP A 92 -14.09 -15.96 -36.36
CA ASP A 92 -13.98 -17.30 -36.94
C ASP A 92 -12.84 -18.13 -36.38
N TRP A 93 -11.87 -17.43 -35.69
CA TRP A 93 -10.75 -18.08 -35.02
C TRP A 93 -11.06 -18.46 -33.57
N ARG A 94 -12.25 -18.17 -33.07
CA ARG A 94 -12.68 -18.57 -31.75
C ARG A 94 -12.99 -20.06 -31.69
N TRP A 95 -12.44 -20.71 -30.71
CA TRP A 95 -12.68 -22.13 -30.45
C TRP A 95 -13.99 -22.33 -29.67
N GLU A 96 -14.78 -23.34 -30.09
CA GLU A 96 -16.00 -23.72 -29.36
C GLU A 96 -15.67 -24.33 -28.00
N ASN A 97 -14.66 -25.20 -27.95
CA ASN A 97 -14.13 -25.76 -26.69
C ASN A 97 -12.77 -25.13 -26.34
N GLN A 98 -12.82 -24.09 -25.59
CA GLN A 98 -11.63 -23.27 -25.23
C GLN A 98 -10.61 -24.02 -24.36
N GLU A 99 -11.06 -24.93 -23.47
CA GLU A 99 -10.17 -25.74 -22.64
C GLU A 99 -9.41 -26.77 -23.49
N GLU A 100 -10.09 -27.44 -24.37
CA GLU A 100 -9.50 -28.40 -25.31
C GLU A 100 -8.48 -27.71 -26.23
N ALA A 101 -8.78 -26.49 -26.69
CA ALA A 101 -7.86 -25.68 -27.47
C ALA A 101 -6.55 -25.40 -26.74
N VAL A 102 -6.63 -24.96 -25.48
CA VAL A 102 -5.46 -24.64 -24.66
C VAL A 102 -4.66 -25.89 -24.31
N LEU A 103 -5.33 -26.95 -23.86
CA LEU A 103 -4.66 -28.19 -23.45
C LEU A 103 -4.06 -28.95 -24.64
N SER A 104 -4.76 -29.00 -25.81
CA SER A 104 -4.24 -29.65 -27.00
C SER A 104 -3.04 -28.91 -27.60
N ALA A 105 -3.00 -27.58 -27.48
CA ALA A 105 -1.87 -26.79 -27.95
C ALA A 105 -0.63 -26.94 -27.06
N CYS A 106 -0.79 -26.89 -25.73
CA CYS A 106 0.32 -26.80 -24.79
C CYS A 106 0.68 -28.12 -24.10
N SER A 107 -0.07 -29.22 -24.37
CA SER A 107 0.19 -30.56 -23.84
C SER A 107 0.36 -30.56 -22.28
N SER A 108 1.23 -31.39 -21.75
CA SER A 108 1.49 -31.51 -20.30
C SER A 108 2.30 -30.36 -19.66
N LEU A 109 2.65 -29.33 -20.45
CA LEU A 109 3.34 -28.13 -19.91
C LEU A 109 2.43 -27.25 -19.08
N VAL A 110 1.13 -27.30 -19.32
CA VAL A 110 0.13 -26.51 -18.60
C VAL A 110 -0.90 -27.39 -17.91
N SER A 111 -1.56 -26.85 -16.91
CA SER A 111 -2.66 -27.48 -16.21
C SER A 111 -3.79 -26.47 -15.99
N VAL A 112 -5.02 -26.97 -16.03
CA VAL A 112 -6.21 -26.19 -15.69
C VAL A 112 -6.64 -26.57 -14.27
N ILE A 113 -6.77 -25.59 -13.42
CA ILE A 113 -7.25 -25.75 -12.05
C ILE A 113 -8.51 -24.90 -11.82
N THR A 114 -9.37 -25.35 -10.91
CA THR A 114 -10.55 -24.58 -10.53
C THR A 114 -10.27 -23.83 -9.22
N GLU A 115 -10.27 -22.51 -9.27
CA GLU A 115 -10.09 -21.65 -8.12
C GLU A 115 -11.29 -20.69 -8.00
N ARG A 116 -11.95 -20.70 -6.84
CA ARG A 116 -13.13 -19.85 -6.55
C ARG A 116 -14.20 -19.86 -7.66
N GLY A 117 -14.44 -21.04 -8.27
CA GLY A 117 -15.42 -21.22 -9.33
C GLY A 117 -14.96 -20.77 -10.74
N SER A 118 -13.74 -20.30 -10.89
CA SER A 118 -13.13 -19.95 -12.18
C SER A 118 -12.08 -21.00 -12.57
N ARG A 119 -12.04 -21.38 -13.84
CA ARG A 119 -11.02 -22.28 -14.41
C ARG A 119 -9.85 -21.43 -14.87
N ILE A 120 -8.69 -21.59 -14.26
CA ILE A 120 -7.46 -20.86 -14.57
C ILE A 120 -6.41 -21.78 -15.14
N VAL A 121 -5.57 -21.23 -16.03
CA VAL A 121 -4.45 -21.94 -16.65
C VAL A 121 -3.17 -21.53 -15.95
N GLN A 122 -2.34 -22.51 -15.66
CA GLN A 122 -1.01 -22.29 -15.10
C GLN A 122 -0.01 -23.29 -15.67
N PHE A 123 1.28 -22.98 -15.53
CA PHE A 123 2.29 -24.00 -15.79
C PHE A 123 2.10 -25.18 -14.83
N SER A 124 2.22 -26.39 -15.35
CA SER A 124 2.11 -27.61 -14.54
C SER A 124 3.17 -27.68 -13.44
N HIS A 125 4.26 -26.94 -13.60
CA HIS A 125 5.30 -26.71 -12.58
C HIS A 125 6.07 -25.41 -12.88
N PHE A 126 6.58 -24.73 -11.84
CA PHE A 126 7.33 -23.47 -11.99
C PHE A 126 8.60 -23.61 -12.86
N SER A 127 9.26 -24.77 -12.84
CA SER A 127 10.45 -25.04 -13.66
C SER A 127 10.19 -25.08 -15.17
N VAL A 128 8.94 -25.22 -15.60
CA VAL A 128 8.57 -25.07 -17.03
C VAL A 128 8.84 -23.64 -17.49
N LYS A 129 8.37 -22.65 -16.72
CA LYS A 129 8.64 -21.23 -16.99
C LYS A 129 10.14 -20.95 -17.00
N GLU A 130 10.86 -21.41 -15.96
CA GLU A 130 12.32 -21.23 -15.87
C GLU A 130 13.05 -21.86 -17.07
N PHE A 131 12.62 -23.02 -17.53
CA PHE A 131 13.21 -23.67 -18.69
C PHE A 131 12.93 -22.90 -19.98
N LEU A 132 11.68 -22.50 -20.23
CA LEU A 132 11.28 -21.78 -21.43
C LEU A 132 11.96 -20.41 -21.59
N THR A 133 12.33 -19.75 -20.48
CA THR A 133 13.01 -18.45 -20.49
C THR A 133 14.53 -18.55 -20.31
N SER A 134 15.11 -19.77 -20.28
CA SER A 134 16.52 -19.96 -19.98
C SER A 134 17.41 -19.91 -21.21
N ASP A 135 18.64 -19.42 -21.06
CA ASP A 135 19.68 -19.47 -22.11
C ASP A 135 20.02 -20.90 -22.55
N ARG A 136 19.71 -21.91 -21.70
CA ARG A 136 19.88 -23.32 -22.02
C ARG A 136 18.98 -23.73 -23.18
N LEU A 137 17.73 -23.27 -23.20
CA LEU A 137 16.83 -23.52 -24.31
C LEU A 137 17.18 -22.66 -25.52
N ALA A 138 17.55 -21.39 -25.33
CA ALA A 138 17.99 -20.51 -26.40
C ALA A 138 19.16 -21.07 -27.20
N SER A 139 20.05 -21.84 -26.55
CA SER A 139 21.25 -22.45 -27.17
C SER A 139 20.96 -23.79 -27.86
N CYS A 140 19.75 -24.35 -27.76
CA CYS A 140 19.40 -25.62 -28.38
C CYS A 140 19.13 -25.45 -29.87
N MET A 141 19.68 -26.32 -30.74
CA MET A 141 19.50 -26.19 -32.20
C MET A 141 18.05 -26.41 -32.65
N GLU A 142 17.36 -27.39 -32.09
CA GLU A 142 16.02 -27.78 -32.53
C GLU A 142 14.90 -27.10 -31.75
N GLU A 143 15.05 -26.94 -30.42
CA GLU A 143 13.99 -26.45 -29.54
C GLU A 143 14.10 -24.95 -29.26
N SER A 144 15.14 -24.26 -29.75
CA SER A 144 15.31 -22.80 -29.57
C SER A 144 14.13 -21.98 -30.07
N GLN A 145 13.35 -22.50 -31.01
CA GLN A 145 12.11 -21.91 -31.47
C GLN A 145 11.04 -21.73 -30.37
N PHE A 146 11.14 -22.48 -29.26
CA PHE A 146 10.28 -22.32 -28.07
C PHE A 146 10.91 -21.45 -26.97
N TYR A 147 12.12 -20.93 -27.19
CA TYR A 147 12.69 -19.96 -26.28
C TYR A 147 11.80 -18.72 -26.21
N ILE A 148 11.43 -18.30 -25.00
CA ILE A 148 10.50 -17.21 -24.77
C ILE A 148 11.27 -15.98 -24.28
N PRO A 149 11.55 -15.00 -25.15
CA PRO A 149 11.99 -13.67 -24.72
C PRO A 149 10.86 -12.97 -23.97
N VAL A 150 11.13 -12.56 -22.74
CA VAL A 150 10.12 -11.95 -21.85
C VAL A 150 9.54 -10.67 -22.46
N GLU A 151 10.37 -9.85 -23.09
CA GLU A 151 9.98 -8.60 -23.73
C GLU A 151 8.97 -8.81 -24.87
N ASN A 152 9.26 -9.76 -25.78
CA ASN A 152 8.34 -10.11 -26.86
C ASN A 152 7.01 -10.67 -26.33
N SER A 153 7.03 -11.35 -25.21
CA SER A 153 5.84 -11.89 -24.56
C SER A 153 4.94 -10.80 -24.01
N HIS A 154 5.52 -9.78 -23.40
CA HIS A 154 4.77 -8.58 -22.99
C HIS A 154 4.16 -7.85 -24.20
N MET A 155 4.89 -7.75 -25.30
CA MET A 155 4.37 -7.17 -26.55
C MET A 155 3.13 -7.90 -27.06
N ILE A 156 3.18 -9.23 -27.16
CA ILE A 156 2.05 -10.06 -27.63
C ILE A 156 0.82 -9.85 -26.74
N LEU A 157 1.01 -9.89 -25.41
CA LEU A 157 -0.10 -9.74 -24.48
C LEU A 157 -0.63 -8.30 -24.45
N ALA A 158 0.23 -7.28 -24.60
CA ALA A 158 -0.19 -5.89 -24.75
C ALA A 158 -1.02 -5.66 -26.00
N GLN A 159 -0.59 -6.22 -27.15
CA GLN A 159 -1.35 -6.13 -28.41
C GLN A 159 -2.70 -6.84 -28.30
N ALA A 160 -2.76 -8.05 -27.73
CA ALA A 160 -4.03 -8.76 -27.52
C ALA A 160 -4.98 -7.99 -26.60
N CYS A 161 -4.45 -7.40 -25.52
CA CYS A 161 -5.22 -6.54 -24.61
C CYS A 161 -5.77 -5.30 -25.33
N LEU A 162 -4.93 -4.57 -26.06
CA LEU A 162 -5.37 -3.40 -26.84
C LEU A 162 -6.38 -3.81 -27.92
N GLY A 163 -6.17 -4.95 -28.59
CA GLY A 163 -7.14 -5.51 -29.54
C GLY A 163 -8.51 -5.76 -28.90
N ALA A 164 -8.54 -6.29 -27.67
CA ALA A 164 -9.77 -6.49 -26.91
C ALA A 164 -10.45 -5.15 -26.57
N LEU A 165 -9.68 -4.14 -26.18
CA LEU A 165 -10.20 -2.79 -25.87
C LEU A 165 -10.73 -2.10 -27.14
N LEU A 166 -10.06 -2.24 -28.28
CA LEU A 166 -10.46 -1.69 -29.58
C LEU A 166 -11.69 -2.38 -30.19
N SER A 167 -11.95 -3.62 -29.80
CA SER A 167 -13.08 -4.42 -30.30
C SER A 167 -14.42 -4.06 -29.64
N VAL A 168 -14.42 -3.17 -28.62
CA VAL A 168 -15.64 -2.76 -27.91
C VAL A 168 -16.07 -1.38 -28.39
N ASP A 169 -17.25 -1.31 -29.02
CA ASP A 169 -17.89 -0.06 -29.41
C ASP A 169 -18.40 0.72 -28.17
N ASP A 170 -18.36 2.05 -28.25
CA ASP A 170 -18.87 2.96 -27.21
C ASP A 170 -20.35 2.76 -26.91
N ARG A 171 -21.14 2.37 -27.92
CA ARG A 171 -22.56 2.07 -27.81
C ARG A 171 -22.85 0.70 -27.21
N ALA A 172 -21.82 -0.12 -27.06
CA ALA A 172 -21.97 -1.44 -26.48
C ALA A 172 -22.28 -1.32 -24.98
N ASN A 173 -23.45 -1.80 -24.59
CA ASN A 173 -23.83 -1.91 -23.18
C ASN A 173 -22.77 -2.70 -22.42
N ARG A 174 -22.56 -2.40 -21.13
CA ARG A 174 -21.61 -3.07 -20.22
C ARG A 174 -21.61 -4.60 -20.36
N TYR A 175 -22.79 -5.17 -20.64
CA TYR A 175 -22.99 -6.62 -20.90
C TYR A 175 -22.38 -7.13 -22.20
N SER A 176 -22.22 -6.29 -23.24
CA SER A 176 -21.63 -6.72 -24.51
C SER A 176 -20.10 -6.73 -24.49
N ALA A 177 -19.48 -5.82 -23.74
CA ALA A 177 -18.04 -5.82 -23.51
C ALA A 177 -17.58 -7.06 -22.70
N TRP A 178 -18.40 -7.53 -21.77
CA TRP A 178 -18.11 -8.74 -20.98
C TRP A 178 -18.25 -10.06 -21.76
N LYS A 179 -18.77 -10.01 -22.96
CA LYS A 179 -18.75 -11.15 -23.88
C LYS A 179 -17.36 -11.43 -24.46
N LEU A 180 -16.41 -10.50 -24.27
CA LEU A 180 -15.01 -10.69 -24.61
C LEU A 180 -14.25 -11.10 -23.33
N PRO A 181 -13.91 -12.38 -23.15
CA PRO A 181 -13.24 -12.87 -21.93
C PRO A 181 -11.99 -12.07 -21.56
N LEU A 182 -11.11 -11.79 -22.54
CA LEU A 182 -9.86 -11.06 -22.33
C LEU A 182 -10.07 -9.60 -21.92
N TYR A 183 -11.23 -9.01 -22.19
CA TYR A 183 -11.50 -7.59 -21.89
C TYR A 183 -11.28 -7.21 -20.42
N ARG A 184 -11.71 -8.08 -19.47
CA ARG A 184 -11.50 -7.81 -18.02
C ARG A 184 -10.02 -7.79 -17.62
N TYR A 185 -9.24 -8.67 -18.21
CA TYR A 185 -7.79 -8.67 -18.01
C TYR A 185 -7.18 -7.42 -18.64
N ALA A 186 -7.58 -7.13 -19.87
CA ALA A 186 -7.08 -6.01 -20.65
C ALA A 186 -7.27 -4.68 -19.93
N THR A 187 -8.46 -4.36 -19.42
CA THR A 187 -8.75 -3.07 -18.75
C THR A 187 -7.76 -2.74 -17.63
N THR A 188 -7.32 -3.75 -16.89
CA THR A 188 -6.47 -3.55 -15.70
C THR A 188 -4.97 -3.64 -16.00
N TYR A 189 -4.55 -4.55 -16.90
CA TYR A 189 -3.13 -4.95 -16.96
C TYR A 189 -2.39 -4.53 -18.24
N TRP A 190 -3.07 -4.02 -19.25
CA TRP A 190 -2.44 -3.66 -20.54
C TRP A 190 -1.31 -2.64 -20.38
N VAL A 191 -1.47 -1.64 -19.50
CA VAL A 191 -0.48 -0.59 -19.23
C VAL A 191 0.83 -1.21 -18.76
N GLY A 192 0.78 -2.10 -17.76
CA GLY A 192 1.98 -2.75 -17.23
C GLY A 192 2.74 -3.57 -18.28
N HIS A 193 2.02 -4.21 -19.20
CA HIS A 193 2.66 -4.92 -20.31
C HIS A 193 3.31 -3.96 -21.31
N THR A 194 2.68 -2.82 -21.57
CA THR A 194 3.20 -1.82 -22.52
C THR A 194 4.43 -1.09 -21.99
N GLN A 195 4.55 -0.93 -20.67
CA GLN A 195 5.68 -0.26 -20.02
C GLN A 195 6.96 -1.11 -19.97
N THR A 196 6.90 -2.38 -20.36
CA THR A 196 8.05 -3.29 -20.26
C THR A 196 8.98 -3.12 -21.47
N GLY A 197 10.27 -2.85 -21.24
CA GLY A 197 11.28 -2.77 -22.30
C GLY A 197 10.93 -1.76 -23.38
N ASN A 198 10.98 -2.19 -24.64
CA ASN A 198 10.72 -1.36 -25.81
C ASN A 198 9.32 -1.55 -26.41
N VAL A 199 8.39 -2.16 -25.66
CA VAL A 199 7.06 -2.53 -26.17
C VAL A 199 6.28 -1.31 -26.69
N GLU A 200 6.28 -0.18 -25.94
CA GLU A 200 5.62 1.07 -26.36
C GLU A 200 6.02 1.49 -27.79
N PHE A 201 7.31 1.41 -28.09
CA PHE A 201 7.81 1.81 -29.41
C PHE A 201 7.35 0.86 -30.52
N VAL A 202 7.33 -0.44 -30.24
CA VAL A 202 6.93 -1.47 -31.24
C VAL A 202 5.44 -1.39 -31.58
N ILE A 203 4.58 -1.12 -30.59
CA ILE A 203 3.11 -1.03 -30.76
C ILE A 203 2.60 0.40 -30.92
N LYS A 204 3.47 1.35 -31.31
CA LYS A 204 3.15 2.78 -31.39
C LYS A 204 1.88 3.08 -32.20
N ASP A 205 1.70 2.42 -33.34
CA ASP A 205 0.55 2.66 -34.21
C ASP A 205 -0.76 2.21 -33.57
N THR A 206 -0.72 1.12 -32.80
CA THR A 206 -1.86 0.64 -32.00
C THR A 206 -2.19 1.62 -30.88
N LEU A 207 -1.18 2.15 -30.19
CA LEU A 207 -1.35 3.17 -29.15
C LEU A 207 -1.92 4.46 -29.73
N ASP A 208 -1.36 4.96 -30.85
CA ASP A 208 -1.85 6.17 -31.51
C ASP A 208 -3.32 6.00 -31.93
N HIS A 209 -3.71 4.81 -32.40
CA HIS A 209 -5.09 4.50 -32.73
C HIS A 209 -6.01 4.45 -31.49
N PHE A 210 -5.55 3.85 -30.39
CA PHE A 210 -6.32 3.74 -29.14
C PHE A 210 -6.50 5.10 -28.47
N PHE A 211 -5.48 5.94 -28.47
CA PHE A 211 -5.47 7.28 -27.85
C PHE A 211 -6.00 8.38 -28.79
N ASP A 212 -6.52 8.02 -29.95
CA ASP A 212 -7.09 9.00 -30.87
C ASP A 212 -8.40 9.56 -30.32
N ILE A 213 -8.43 10.89 -30.05
CA ILE A 213 -9.58 11.57 -29.45
C ILE A 213 -10.84 11.53 -30.33
N ASP A 214 -10.63 11.38 -31.66
CA ASP A 214 -11.73 11.30 -32.64
C ASP A 214 -12.40 9.93 -32.63
N LYS A 215 -11.85 8.96 -31.87
CA LYS A 215 -12.36 7.59 -31.74
C LYS A 215 -12.95 7.31 -30.36
N PRO A 216 -13.99 6.49 -30.29
CA PRO A 216 -14.71 6.26 -29.02
C PRO A 216 -13.95 5.37 -28.03
N HIS A 217 -12.93 4.63 -28.47
CA HIS A 217 -12.31 3.55 -27.70
C HIS A 217 -11.67 4.03 -26.39
N PHE A 218 -10.86 5.10 -26.47
CA PHE A 218 -10.21 5.66 -25.30
C PHE A 218 -11.23 6.20 -24.28
N SER A 219 -12.19 7.00 -24.73
CA SER A 219 -13.23 7.58 -23.86
C SER A 219 -14.14 6.51 -23.25
N ALA A 220 -14.46 5.46 -24.00
CA ALA A 220 -15.21 4.32 -23.53
C ALA A 220 -14.46 3.55 -22.44
N TRP A 221 -13.16 3.32 -22.64
CA TRP A 221 -12.31 2.67 -21.65
C TRP A 221 -12.17 3.51 -20.37
N VAL A 222 -11.84 4.81 -20.48
CA VAL A 222 -11.73 5.74 -19.33
C VAL A 222 -13.00 5.72 -18.49
N ARG A 223 -14.18 5.86 -19.11
CA ARG A 223 -15.47 5.82 -18.38
C ARG A 223 -15.69 4.50 -17.62
N ARG A 224 -15.19 3.38 -18.14
CA ARG A 224 -15.37 2.05 -17.51
C ARG A 224 -14.38 1.79 -16.39
N GLU A 225 -13.13 2.16 -16.57
CA GLU A 225 -12.09 2.00 -15.56
C GLU A 225 -12.41 2.81 -14.31
N LEU A 226 -12.87 4.03 -14.48
CA LEU A 226 -13.24 4.91 -13.38
C LEU A 226 -14.48 4.44 -12.60
N THR A 227 -15.35 3.61 -13.20
CA THR A 227 -16.46 2.99 -12.45
C THR A 227 -16.01 1.84 -11.56
N TRP A 228 -14.83 1.25 -11.80
CA TRP A 228 -14.26 0.18 -10.98
C TRP A 228 -13.63 0.72 -9.67
N GLU A 229 -12.97 1.88 -9.71
CA GLU A 229 -12.44 2.54 -8.50
C GLU A 229 -13.54 2.92 -7.49
N ARG A 230 -14.81 2.92 -7.89
CA ARG A 230 -15.96 3.25 -7.05
C ARG A 230 -16.39 2.19 -6.05
N GLU A 231 -16.13 0.93 -6.31
CA GLU A 231 -16.37 -0.12 -5.31
C GLU A 231 -15.47 0.08 -4.09
N THR A 232 -14.49 1.00 -4.16
CA THR A 232 -13.56 1.38 -3.10
C THR A 232 -13.87 2.70 -2.39
N GLY A 233 -15.00 3.37 -2.69
CA GLY A 233 -15.59 4.42 -1.81
C GLY A 233 -15.16 5.86 -2.04
N SER A 234 -14.72 6.28 -3.23
CA SER A 234 -14.45 7.70 -3.51
C SER A 234 -15.70 8.46 -3.98
N GLU A 235 -15.87 9.71 -3.50
CA GLU A 235 -17.05 10.56 -3.66
C GLU A 235 -17.32 11.02 -5.12
N ASP A 236 -18.59 11.34 -5.41
CA ASP A 236 -19.17 11.64 -6.75
C ASP A 236 -18.53 12.83 -7.51
N GLU A 237 -17.78 13.70 -6.83
CA GLU A 237 -17.22 14.93 -7.43
C GLU A 237 -16.11 14.69 -8.48
N ASP A 238 -15.44 13.53 -8.46
CA ASP A 238 -14.35 13.22 -9.40
C ASP A 238 -14.82 12.73 -10.79
N ARG A 239 -16.12 12.55 -11.02
CA ARG A 239 -16.69 11.92 -12.25
C ARG A 239 -16.49 12.75 -13.52
N ASP A 240 -16.89 14.01 -13.43
CA ASP A 240 -16.91 14.88 -14.61
C ASP A 240 -15.49 15.30 -15.01
N VAL A 241 -14.60 15.38 -14.03
CA VAL A 241 -13.21 15.76 -14.24
C VAL A 241 -12.41 14.67 -14.97
N LEU A 242 -12.65 13.39 -14.63
CA LEU A 242 -11.95 12.26 -15.26
C LEU A 242 -12.51 11.91 -16.64
N SER A 243 -13.84 12.07 -16.84
CA SER A 243 -14.46 11.84 -18.15
C SER A 243 -14.05 12.88 -19.20
N SER A 244 -13.56 14.05 -18.78
CA SER A 244 -13.04 15.12 -19.63
C SER A 244 -11.52 15.04 -19.85
N ALA A 245 -10.82 14.09 -19.22
CA ALA A 245 -9.37 13.98 -19.29
C ALA A 245 -8.89 13.64 -20.71
N ALA A 246 -7.99 14.46 -21.21
CA ALA A 246 -7.41 14.27 -22.53
C ALA A 246 -6.46 13.06 -22.58
N PRO A 247 -6.30 12.39 -23.72
CA PRO A 247 -5.33 11.30 -23.91
C PRO A 247 -3.93 11.61 -23.39
N LEU A 248 -3.45 12.84 -23.58
CA LEU A 248 -2.14 13.29 -23.12
C LEU A 248 -1.97 13.19 -21.59
N TYR A 249 -3.03 13.44 -20.82
CA TYR A 249 -3.00 13.28 -19.36
C TYR A 249 -2.65 11.85 -18.94
N PHE A 250 -3.34 10.85 -19.51
CA PHE A 250 -3.10 9.44 -19.19
C PHE A 250 -1.76 8.93 -19.74
N ALA A 251 -1.38 9.34 -20.94
CA ALA A 251 -0.07 9.02 -21.52
C ALA A 251 1.07 9.54 -20.61
N ALA A 252 0.93 10.75 -20.08
CA ALA A 252 1.88 11.35 -19.15
C ALA A 252 1.88 10.64 -17.79
N TRP A 253 0.71 10.23 -17.28
CA TRP A 253 0.58 9.52 -16.01
C TRP A 253 1.27 8.15 -16.04
N TRP A 254 1.08 7.41 -17.14
CA TRP A 254 1.66 6.07 -17.28
C TRP A 254 3.08 6.06 -17.84
N GLY A 255 3.64 7.20 -18.19
CA GLY A 255 5.03 7.27 -18.61
C GLY A 255 5.28 6.88 -20.07
N PHE A 256 4.29 6.94 -20.94
CA PHE A 256 4.41 6.67 -22.37
C PHE A 256 5.06 7.85 -23.09
N ARG A 257 6.38 7.93 -22.99
CA ARG A 257 7.13 9.09 -23.48
C ARG A 257 6.94 9.31 -24.98
N GLY A 258 7.09 8.27 -25.79
CA GLY A 258 6.95 8.38 -27.24
C GLY A 258 5.54 8.81 -27.66
N LEU A 259 4.51 8.30 -26.96
CA LEU A 259 3.13 8.73 -27.19
C LEU A 259 2.89 10.19 -26.76
N VAL A 260 3.43 10.62 -25.63
CA VAL A 260 3.37 12.02 -25.16
C VAL A 260 3.95 12.96 -26.21
N GLU A 261 5.13 12.65 -26.75
CA GLU A 261 5.78 13.44 -27.78
C GLU A 261 4.90 13.58 -29.04
N ARG A 262 4.32 12.47 -29.52
CA ARG A 262 3.43 12.48 -30.69
C ARG A 262 2.12 13.24 -30.45
N LEU A 263 1.50 13.08 -29.26
CA LEU A 263 0.27 13.80 -28.91
C LEU A 263 0.49 15.31 -28.81
N VAL A 264 1.62 15.75 -28.24
CA VAL A 264 1.98 17.17 -28.14
C VAL A 264 2.25 17.76 -29.53
N ILE A 265 2.92 17.02 -30.43
CA ILE A 265 3.14 17.46 -31.83
C ILE A 265 1.79 17.59 -32.56
N LYS A 266 0.85 16.66 -32.34
CA LYS A 266 -0.48 16.68 -32.99
C LYS A 266 -1.34 17.84 -32.50
N ASP A 267 -1.36 18.12 -31.17
CA ASP A 267 -2.12 19.21 -30.55
C ASP A 267 -1.36 19.79 -29.35
N PRO A 268 -0.51 20.82 -29.55
CA PRO A 268 0.27 21.42 -28.48
C PRO A 268 -0.58 22.03 -27.35
N GLN A 269 -1.84 22.38 -27.61
CA GLN A 269 -2.71 22.99 -26.60
C GLN A 269 -3.14 22.01 -25.50
N GLN A 270 -3.01 20.71 -25.74
CA GLN A 270 -3.34 19.69 -24.73
C GLN A 270 -2.48 19.80 -23.47
N VAL A 271 -1.27 20.36 -23.53
CA VAL A 271 -0.39 20.52 -22.36
C VAL A 271 -0.99 21.41 -21.25
N HIS A 272 -1.92 22.31 -21.63
CA HIS A 272 -2.59 23.24 -20.72
C HIS A 272 -3.97 22.76 -20.26
N ARG A 273 -4.52 21.71 -20.85
CA ARG A 273 -5.88 21.23 -20.52
C ARG A 273 -5.90 20.67 -19.11
N LEU A 274 -6.83 21.19 -18.32
CA LEU A 274 -7.21 20.56 -17.06
C LEU A 274 -8.01 19.30 -17.38
N GLY A 275 -7.67 18.22 -16.73
CA GLY A 275 -8.39 16.97 -16.87
C GLY A 275 -7.82 15.92 -15.91
N GLY A 276 -8.63 14.93 -15.55
CA GLY A 276 -8.24 13.90 -14.61
C GLY A 276 -8.09 14.39 -13.16
N ARG A 277 -7.84 13.45 -12.26
CA ARG A 277 -7.81 13.65 -10.81
C ARG A 277 -6.77 14.68 -10.34
N TYR A 278 -5.64 14.77 -11.03
CA TYR A 278 -4.50 15.56 -10.56
C TYR A 278 -4.34 16.91 -11.27
N GLY A 279 -5.08 17.22 -12.31
CA GLY A 279 -5.04 18.52 -13.00
C GLY A 279 -4.52 18.44 -14.43
N THR A 280 -3.37 19.06 -14.76
CA THR A 280 -2.79 19.05 -16.10
C THR A 280 -1.94 17.81 -16.39
N PRO A 281 -1.53 17.53 -17.66
CA PRO A 281 -0.57 16.46 -17.97
C PRO A 281 0.75 16.57 -17.20
N LEU A 282 1.21 17.81 -16.87
CA LEU A 282 2.40 17.99 -16.01
C LEU A 282 2.17 17.40 -14.62
N HIS A 283 1.03 17.65 -13.99
CA HIS A 283 0.69 17.05 -12.71
C HIS A 283 0.64 15.51 -12.80
N ALA A 284 0.08 14.98 -13.87
CA ALA A 284 -0.03 13.55 -14.11
C ALA A 284 1.36 12.88 -14.24
N SER A 285 2.27 13.48 -15.02
CA SER A 285 3.64 12.98 -15.16
C SER A 285 4.43 13.01 -13.86
N VAL A 286 4.20 14.04 -13.04
CA VAL A 286 4.80 14.17 -11.70
C VAL A 286 4.26 13.11 -10.76
N HIS A 287 2.95 12.83 -10.78
CA HIS A 287 2.35 11.76 -9.98
C HIS A 287 2.91 10.38 -10.34
N GLY A 288 3.06 10.10 -11.65
CA GLY A 288 3.66 8.86 -12.14
C GLY A 288 5.17 8.74 -11.91
N GLY A 289 5.85 9.79 -11.47
CA GLY A 289 7.30 9.77 -11.24
C GLY A 289 8.16 9.93 -12.50
N HIS A 290 7.57 10.39 -13.60
CA HIS A 290 8.19 10.43 -14.94
C HIS A 290 8.89 11.77 -15.20
N LEU A 291 10.09 11.93 -14.64
CA LEU A 291 10.86 13.18 -14.71
C LEU A 291 11.08 13.65 -16.16
N GLU A 292 11.47 12.75 -17.07
CA GLU A 292 11.76 13.13 -18.47
C GLU A 292 10.51 13.64 -19.20
N ILE A 293 9.34 13.07 -18.91
CA ILE A 293 8.06 13.53 -19.45
C ILE A 293 7.68 14.88 -18.84
N ALA A 294 7.87 15.05 -17.53
CA ALA A 294 7.62 16.33 -16.86
C ALA A 294 8.49 17.45 -17.45
N GLN A 295 9.78 17.17 -17.71
CA GLN A 295 10.70 18.11 -18.37
C GLN A 295 10.27 18.43 -19.81
N PHE A 296 9.90 17.42 -20.57
CA PHE A 296 9.41 17.59 -21.93
C PHE A 296 8.13 18.45 -21.96
N LEU A 297 7.15 18.12 -21.14
CA LEU A 297 5.90 18.90 -21.05
C LEU A 297 6.17 20.34 -20.63
N PHE A 298 7.01 20.57 -19.62
CA PHE A 298 7.38 21.91 -19.17
C PHE A 298 8.01 22.76 -20.26
N ALA A 299 8.86 22.16 -21.11
CA ALA A 299 9.47 22.86 -22.26
C ALA A 299 8.43 23.32 -23.28
N HIS A 300 7.20 22.80 -23.27
CA HIS A 300 6.09 23.20 -24.14
C HIS A 300 5.13 24.22 -23.50
N GLY A 301 5.53 24.84 -22.38
CA GLY A 301 4.93 26.05 -21.87
C GLY A 301 3.95 25.98 -20.71
N PRO A 302 3.62 24.81 -20.10
CA PRO A 302 2.79 24.81 -18.89
C PRO A 302 3.52 25.54 -17.74
N ASP A 303 2.73 26.22 -16.90
CA ASP A 303 3.24 26.88 -15.70
C ASP A 303 3.70 25.81 -14.68
N ILE A 304 4.92 25.96 -14.15
CA ILE A 304 5.47 25.10 -13.11
C ILE A 304 4.65 25.13 -11.82
N ASN A 305 3.93 26.23 -11.60
CA ASN A 305 3.03 26.48 -10.48
C ASN A 305 1.55 26.29 -10.87
N SER A 306 1.28 25.65 -12.00
CA SER A 306 -0.09 25.33 -12.43
C SER A 306 -0.87 24.64 -11.30
N ARG A 307 -2.19 24.89 -11.25
CA ARG A 307 -3.02 24.42 -10.16
C ARG A 307 -4.08 23.41 -10.63
N SER A 308 -4.21 22.32 -9.88
CA SER A 308 -5.26 21.33 -10.05
C SER A 308 -6.63 21.83 -9.54
N ALA A 309 -7.67 21.03 -9.70
CA ALA A 309 -9.00 21.33 -9.13
C ALA A 309 -8.97 21.50 -7.59
N ARG A 310 -8.04 20.81 -6.91
CA ARG A 310 -7.80 20.96 -5.46
C ARG A 310 -6.79 22.05 -5.12
N ASN A 311 -6.49 22.92 -6.07
CA ASN A 311 -5.48 23.98 -5.93
C ASN A 311 -4.06 23.45 -5.62
N SER A 312 -3.79 22.15 -5.81
CA SER A 312 -2.47 21.54 -5.63
C SER A 312 -1.57 21.86 -6.82
N THR A 313 -0.29 22.16 -6.57
CA THR A 313 0.73 22.33 -7.61
C THR A 313 1.46 21.02 -7.89
N PRO A 314 2.23 20.90 -8.98
CA PRO A 314 3.10 19.73 -9.21
C PRO A 314 4.03 19.43 -8.02
N LEU A 315 4.49 20.46 -7.29
CA LEU A 315 5.35 20.28 -6.12
C LEU A 315 4.61 19.61 -4.95
N HIS A 316 3.31 19.87 -4.75
CA HIS A 316 2.50 19.15 -3.76
C HIS A 316 2.47 17.66 -4.08
N ILE A 317 2.18 17.31 -5.33
CA ILE A 317 2.08 15.91 -5.78
C ILE A 317 3.44 15.21 -5.69
N ALA A 318 4.51 15.86 -6.17
CA ALA A 318 5.85 15.30 -6.06
C ALA A 318 6.28 15.03 -4.61
N SER A 319 5.83 15.90 -3.69
CA SER A 319 6.12 15.79 -2.26
C SER A 319 5.29 14.68 -1.59
N GLU A 320 4.03 14.51 -2.00
CA GLU A 320 3.14 13.43 -1.54
C GLU A 320 3.67 12.05 -1.96
N MET A 321 4.14 11.94 -3.22
CA MET A 321 4.67 10.70 -3.78
C MET A 321 6.13 10.41 -3.41
N GLY A 322 6.84 11.35 -2.80
CA GLY A 322 8.24 11.18 -2.43
C GLY A 322 9.22 11.20 -3.60
N HIS A 323 8.85 11.78 -4.72
CA HIS A 323 9.68 11.80 -5.93
C HIS A 323 10.82 12.82 -5.84
N LEU A 324 11.85 12.53 -5.05
CA LEU A 324 12.95 13.44 -4.73
C LEU A 324 13.61 14.11 -5.96
N LYS A 325 13.82 13.34 -7.03
CA LYS A 325 14.43 13.89 -8.26
C LYS A 325 13.54 14.96 -8.91
N ILE A 326 12.22 14.73 -8.90
CA ILE A 326 11.23 15.67 -9.46
C ILE A 326 11.10 16.89 -8.55
N VAL A 327 11.07 16.70 -7.22
CA VAL A 327 11.06 17.83 -6.25
C VAL A 327 12.25 18.76 -6.49
N LYS A 328 13.47 18.21 -6.59
CA LYS A 328 14.68 19.00 -6.87
C LYS A 328 14.57 19.74 -8.20
N TRP A 329 14.08 19.07 -9.22
CA TRP A 329 13.90 19.68 -10.53
C TRP A 329 12.86 20.82 -10.50
N LEU A 330 11.70 20.62 -9.88
CA LEU A 330 10.64 21.63 -9.75
C LEU A 330 11.15 22.88 -9.01
N LEU A 331 11.83 22.71 -7.88
CA LEU A 331 12.38 23.81 -7.09
C LEU A 331 13.45 24.61 -7.86
N ASN A 332 14.33 23.93 -8.61
CA ASN A 332 15.32 24.57 -9.46
C ASN A 332 14.70 25.36 -10.62
N HIS A 333 13.45 25.08 -11.00
CA HIS A 333 12.73 25.80 -12.05
C HIS A 333 11.68 26.79 -11.51
N GLY A 334 11.76 27.16 -10.22
CA GLY A 334 10.95 28.21 -9.62
C GLY A 334 9.59 27.76 -9.10
N ALA A 335 9.42 26.48 -8.77
CA ALA A 335 8.23 26.05 -8.04
C ALA A 335 8.15 26.73 -6.67
N ASP A 336 6.99 27.28 -6.34
CA ASP A 336 6.73 27.93 -5.05
C ASP A 336 6.62 26.88 -3.94
N VAL A 337 7.63 26.85 -3.08
CA VAL A 337 7.76 25.90 -1.96
C VAL A 337 6.69 26.09 -0.88
N ASN A 338 6.11 27.30 -0.78
CA ASN A 338 5.08 27.66 0.21
C ASN A 338 3.68 27.82 -0.41
N SER A 339 3.49 27.36 -1.61
CA SER A 339 2.18 27.33 -2.27
C SER A 339 1.17 26.56 -1.42
N GLN A 340 -0.04 27.10 -1.24
CA GLN A 340 -1.10 26.47 -0.47
C GLN A 340 -2.18 25.88 -1.38
N ASP A 341 -2.64 24.68 -1.04
CA ASP A 341 -3.80 24.03 -1.67
C ASP A 341 -5.14 24.47 -1.06
N THR A 342 -6.23 23.79 -1.44
CA THR A 342 -7.59 24.09 -0.90
C THR A 342 -7.72 23.84 0.60
N ARG A 343 -6.86 23.01 1.20
CA ARG A 343 -6.80 22.74 2.64
C ARG A 343 -5.88 23.70 3.39
N GLY A 344 -5.17 24.58 2.68
CA GLY A 344 -4.11 25.43 3.22
C GLY A 344 -2.80 24.69 3.48
N HIS A 345 -2.69 23.48 2.97
CA HIS A 345 -1.45 22.69 3.10
C HIS A 345 -0.42 23.15 2.07
N ILE A 346 0.85 23.21 2.48
CA ILE A 346 2.02 23.39 1.62
C ILE A 346 2.65 22.02 1.32
N PRO A 347 3.54 21.89 0.32
CA PRO A 347 4.20 20.61 -0.03
C PRO A 347 4.84 19.88 1.16
N LEU A 348 5.35 20.63 2.15
CA LEU A 348 5.96 20.06 3.35
C LEU A 348 4.96 19.24 4.21
N HIS A 349 3.66 19.58 4.24
CA HIS A 349 2.65 18.78 4.93
C HIS A 349 2.54 17.38 4.33
N TYR A 350 2.52 17.30 3.00
CA TYR A 350 2.38 16.06 2.26
C TYR A 350 3.60 15.16 2.39
N SER A 351 4.82 15.73 2.25
CA SER A 351 6.04 14.95 2.46
C SER A 351 6.20 14.49 3.91
N ALA A 352 5.72 15.27 4.86
CA ALA A 352 5.75 14.92 6.29
C ALA A 352 4.76 13.79 6.60
N SER A 353 3.55 13.83 6.05
CA SER A 353 2.55 12.78 6.18
C SER A 353 2.95 11.48 5.46
N GLY A 354 3.60 11.60 4.28
CA GLY A 354 4.05 10.47 3.46
C GLY A 354 5.34 9.79 3.95
N GLY A 355 6.04 10.35 4.94
CA GLY A 355 7.27 9.75 5.45
C GLY A 355 8.52 10.03 4.59
N HIS A 356 8.52 11.06 3.76
CA HIS A 356 9.57 11.33 2.79
C HIS A 356 10.64 12.27 3.34
N LEU A 357 11.52 11.75 4.21
CA LEU A 357 12.53 12.51 4.96
C LEU A 357 13.40 13.40 4.04
N ASP A 358 13.94 12.84 2.97
CA ASP A 358 14.83 13.59 2.07
C ASP A 358 14.09 14.71 1.33
N VAL A 359 12.80 14.51 1.03
CA VAL A 359 11.95 15.56 0.45
C VAL A 359 11.70 16.66 1.47
N CYS A 360 11.40 16.33 2.73
CA CYS A 360 11.26 17.31 3.81
C CYS A 360 12.54 18.17 3.96
N ARG A 361 13.72 17.52 3.97
CA ARG A 361 15.01 18.25 4.05
C ARG A 361 15.19 19.24 2.92
N ILE A 362 14.94 18.81 1.69
CA ILE A 362 15.10 19.67 0.51
C ILE A 362 14.10 20.83 0.53
N LEU A 363 12.83 20.59 0.89
CA LEU A 363 11.83 21.66 1.00
C LEU A 363 12.23 22.70 2.06
N LEU A 364 12.69 22.26 3.22
CA LEU A 364 13.17 23.15 4.31
C LEU A 364 14.39 23.98 3.87
N VAL A 365 15.36 23.36 3.18
CA VAL A 365 16.53 24.07 2.60
C VAL A 365 16.11 25.15 1.60
N HIS A 366 15.01 24.93 0.84
CA HIS A 366 14.46 25.90 -0.10
C HIS A 366 13.47 26.89 0.52
N GLY A 367 13.37 26.94 1.85
CA GLY A 367 12.60 27.96 2.58
C GLY A 367 11.13 27.56 2.81
N ALA A 368 10.81 26.28 2.87
CA ALA A 368 9.49 25.85 3.33
C ALA A 368 9.25 26.29 4.78
N VAL A 369 8.11 26.92 5.05
CA VAL A 369 7.75 27.41 6.38
C VAL A 369 7.24 26.25 7.23
N ALA A 370 8.08 25.78 8.18
CA ALA A 370 7.80 24.61 9.01
C ALA A 370 6.51 24.74 9.88
N ASN A 371 6.10 25.98 10.19
CA ASN A 371 4.94 26.28 11.05
C ASN A 371 3.69 26.69 10.27
N THR A 372 3.64 26.47 8.96
CA THR A 372 2.44 26.78 8.18
C THR A 372 1.26 25.97 8.71
N ARG A 373 0.14 26.67 8.97
CA ARG A 373 -1.09 26.03 9.44
C ARG A 373 -2.08 25.85 8.28
N GLY A 374 -2.54 24.63 8.10
CA GLY A 374 -3.69 24.33 7.26
C GLY A 374 -4.99 24.90 7.85
N LYS A 375 -6.08 24.85 7.08
CA LYS A 375 -7.41 25.37 7.51
C LYS A 375 -7.97 24.68 8.75
N THR A 376 -7.57 23.43 9.00
CA THR A 376 -7.94 22.67 10.21
C THR A 376 -7.01 22.91 11.39
N GLY A 377 -5.99 23.75 11.21
CA GLY A 377 -4.93 23.96 12.20
C GLY A 377 -3.79 22.97 12.12
N SER A 378 -3.84 22.03 11.18
CA SER A 378 -2.77 21.06 10.92
C SER A 378 -1.46 21.76 10.52
N THR A 379 -0.32 21.23 10.98
CA THR A 379 1.03 21.67 10.60
C THR A 379 1.83 20.49 10.07
N PRO A 380 2.94 20.70 9.31
CA PRO A 380 3.81 19.60 8.89
C PRO A 380 4.28 18.72 10.04
N PHE A 381 4.59 19.33 11.19
CA PHE A 381 4.95 18.62 12.41
C PHE A 381 3.82 17.70 12.90
N LEU A 382 2.59 18.22 12.95
CA LEU A 382 1.43 17.42 13.37
C LEU A 382 1.11 16.29 12.40
N GLU A 383 1.26 16.52 11.09
CA GLU A 383 1.07 15.48 10.06
C GLU A 383 2.11 14.35 10.20
N ALA A 384 3.40 14.69 10.39
CA ALA A 384 4.44 13.70 10.67
C ALA A 384 4.16 12.91 11.94
N TRP A 385 3.64 13.60 12.95
CA TRP A 385 3.30 13.03 14.25
C TRP A 385 2.16 12.01 14.15
N LYS A 386 1.08 12.37 13.49
CA LYS A 386 -0.08 11.48 13.23
C LYS A 386 0.31 10.23 12.47
N SER A 387 1.18 10.37 11.48
CA SER A 387 1.65 9.27 10.64
C SER A 387 2.77 8.44 11.28
N GLY A 388 3.34 8.89 12.42
CA GLY A 388 4.35 8.15 13.16
C GLY A 388 5.77 8.19 12.58
N HIS A 389 6.10 9.19 11.76
CA HIS A 389 7.39 9.32 11.08
C HIS A 389 8.44 9.99 11.98
N SER A 390 9.06 9.20 12.88
CA SER A 390 9.97 9.68 13.92
C SER A 390 11.12 10.53 13.38
N ASP A 391 11.74 10.14 12.27
CA ASP A 391 12.88 10.87 11.70
C ASP A 391 12.50 12.27 11.20
N ILE A 392 11.28 12.38 10.63
CA ILE A 392 10.74 13.67 10.19
C ILE A 392 10.32 14.53 11.39
N ILE A 393 9.76 13.91 12.43
CA ILE A 393 9.45 14.61 13.69
C ILE A 393 10.72 15.24 14.24
N TRP A 394 11.84 14.50 14.35
CA TRP A 394 13.12 15.02 14.80
C TRP A 394 13.64 16.14 13.90
N LEU A 395 13.58 15.97 12.58
CA LEU A 395 13.96 17.01 11.64
C LEU A 395 13.16 18.30 11.85
N LEU A 396 11.85 18.20 12.04
CA LEU A 396 10.99 19.36 12.23
C LEU A 396 11.19 20.00 13.61
N LEU A 397 11.47 19.22 14.66
CA LEU A 397 11.81 19.75 16.00
C LEU A 397 13.05 20.66 15.99
N ASP A 398 14.02 20.39 15.11
CA ASP A 398 15.19 21.28 14.93
C ASP A 398 14.84 22.61 14.25
N HIS A 399 13.65 22.72 13.64
CA HIS A 399 13.13 23.94 13.01
C HIS A 399 12.13 24.70 13.89
N ASN A 400 12.17 24.48 15.22
CA ASN A 400 11.33 25.14 16.24
C ASN A 400 9.82 25.14 15.85
N PRO A 401 9.19 23.98 15.71
CA PRO A 401 7.77 23.89 15.40
C PRO A 401 6.95 24.41 16.59
N ASP A 402 5.73 24.85 16.32
CA ASP A 402 4.75 25.04 17.36
C ASP A 402 4.33 23.67 17.90
N VAL A 403 4.89 23.27 19.05
CA VAL A 403 4.66 21.97 19.68
C VAL A 403 3.33 21.86 20.42
N ASN A 404 2.59 22.98 20.56
CA ASN A 404 1.28 23.04 21.20
C ASN A 404 0.13 23.05 20.17
N VAL A 405 0.43 22.69 18.92
CA VAL A 405 -0.57 22.64 17.86
C VAL A 405 -1.64 21.59 18.12
N ARG A 406 -2.85 21.92 17.67
CA ARG A 406 -4.04 21.06 17.78
C ARG A 406 -4.79 21.07 16.46
N ASP A 407 -5.27 19.92 16.02
CA ASP A 407 -6.20 19.81 14.90
C ASP A 407 -7.63 20.02 15.40
N SER A 408 -8.34 20.93 14.77
CA SER A 408 -9.73 21.26 15.14
C SER A 408 -10.75 20.17 14.79
N GLN A 409 -10.39 19.23 13.90
CA GLN A 409 -11.32 18.21 13.41
C GLN A 409 -11.31 16.88 14.19
N GLU A 410 -10.28 16.62 14.99
CA GLU A 410 -10.20 15.38 15.75
C GLU A 410 -10.52 15.59 17.24
N TRP A 411 -11.71 15.21 17.64
CA TRP A 411 -12.13 15.13 19.07
C TRP A 411 -11.26 14.17 19.90
N SER A 412 -10.39 13.41 19.24
CA SER A 412 -9.55 12.38 19.86
C SER A 412 -8.07 12.70 19.89
N ALA A 413 -7.61 13.82 19.34
CA ALA A 413 -6.19 14.10 19.20
C ALA A 413 -5.53 14.45 20.55
N TYR A 414 -4.59 13.63 20.96
CA TYR A 414 -3.63 13.97 22.00
C TYR A 414 -2.68 15.07 21.50
N SER A 415 -2.24 15.95 22.39
CA SER A 415 -1.09 16.81 22.06
C SER A 415 0.16 15.94 21.83
N PRO A 416 1.17 16.45 21.08
CA PRO A 416 2.42 15.74 20.91
C PRO A 416 3.04 15.27 22.25
N LEU A 417 2.98 16.10 23.27
CA LEU A 417 3.48 15.76 24.61
C LEU A 417 2.65 14.64 25.27
N GLN A 418 1.32 14.69 25.18
CA GLN A 418 0.46 13.62 25.71
C GLN A 418 0.75 12.28 25.05
N TYR A 419 0.90 12.27 23.72
CA TYR A 419 1.21 11.05 22.97
C TYR A 419 2.59 10.49 23.33
N ALA A 420 3.63 11.34 23.38
CA ALA A 420 4.98 10.94 23.74
C ALA A 420 5.04 10.39 25.17
N ALA A 421 4.37 11.07 26.10
CA ALA A 421 4.28 10.67 27.50
C ALA A 421 3.56 9.32 27.66
N GLY A 422 2.41 9.14 26.99
CA GLY A 422 1.64 7.91 27.04
C GLY A 422 2.32 6.71 26.39
N ARG A 423 3.38 6.91 25.60
CA ARG A 423 4.22 5.86 25.01
C ARG A 423 5.58 5.70 25.65
N GLY A 424 5.91 6.52 26.66
CA GLY A 424 7.20 6.46 27.34
C GLY A 424 8.38 6.92 26.48
N LEU A 425 8.16 7.79 25.49
CA LEU A 425 9.18 8.25 24.54
C LEU A 425 10.03 9.37 25.14
N LEU A 426 10.94 9.03 26.06
CA LEU A 426 11.71 9.99 26.87
C LEU A 426 12.37 11.10 26.04
N GLY A 427 13.09 10.76 24.95
CA GLY A 427 13.79 11.76 24.13
C GLY A 427 12.85 12.78 23.48
N PHE A 428 11.65 12.34 23.04
CA PHE A 428 10.64 13.26 22.51
C PHE A 428 10.04 14.13 23.62
N VAL A 429 9.72 13.55 24.79
CA VAL A 429 9.20 14.31 25.94
C VAL A 429 10.17 15.40 26.33
N GLN A 430 11.46 15.06 26.45
CA GLN A 430 12.51 16.04 26.81
C GLN A 430 12.55 17.17 25.77
N LYS A 431 12.64 16.86 24.50
CA LYS A 431 12.73 17.88 23.43
C LYS A 431 11.48 18.74 23.33
N LEU A 432 10.29 18.16 23.49
CA LEU A 432 9.03 18.90 23.50
C LEU A 432 8.95 19.89 24.67
N LEU A 433 9.39 19.50 25.88
CA LEU A 433 9.43 20.37 27.05
C LEU A 433 10.45 21.49 26.89
N GLU A 434 11.64 21.21 26.31
CA GLU A 434 12.64 22.23 25.97
C GLU A 434 12.08 23.28 25.00
N LEU A 435 11.21 22.88 24.08
CA LEU A 435 10.52 23.75 23.12
C LEU A 435 9.26 24.42 23.69
N GLY A 436 8.97 24.27 24.97
CA GLY A 436 7.84 24.94 25.64
C GLY A 436 6.49 24.23 25.46
N ALA A 437 6.48 22.91 25.34
CA ALA A 437 5.22 22.15 25.37
C ALA A 437 4.50 22.34 26.72
N GLU A 438 3.19 22.55 26.65
CA GLU A 438 2.32 22.70 27.82
C GLU A 438 2.29 21.41 28.64
N VAL A 439 3.06 21.36 29.75
CA VAL A 439 3.20 20.16 30.60
C VAL A 439 1.88 19.68 31.17
N ASN A 440 0.92 20.58 31.43
CA ASN A 440 -0.39 20.31 32.01
C ASN A 440 -1.52 20.35 30.96
N SER A 441 -1.20 20.20 29.67
CA SER A 441 -2.21 20.21 28.62
C SER A 441 -3.24 19.11 28.85
N CYS A 442 -4.53 19.48 28.95
CA CYS A 442 -5.66 18.57 29.02
C CYS A 442 -6.61 18.87 27.86
N ILE A 443 -6.93 17.90 27.03
CA ILE A 443 -7.87 18.07 25.90
C ILE A 443 -9.18 17.35 26.25
N GLY A 444 -10.22 18.16 26.47
CA GLY A 444 -11.55 17.64 26.84
C GLY A 444 -11.52 16.86 28.17
N HIS A 445 -12.12 15.67 28.18
CA HIS A 445 -12.09 14.76 29.36
C HIS A 445 -10.88 13.83 29.38
N LYS A 446 -9.79 14.16 28.67
CA LYS A 446 -8.62 13.30 28.54
C LYS A 446 -7.59 13.57 29.61
N SER A 447 -6.75 12.55 29.82
CA SER A 447 -5.71 12.54 30.83
C SER A 447 -4.56 13.51 30.49
N SER A 448 -4.01 14.18 31.51
CA SER A 448 -2.79 14.98 31.36
C SER A 448 -1.58 14.12 30.93
N PRO A 449 -0.49 14.72 30.43
CA PRO A 449 0.73 13.98 30.11
C PRO A 449 1.23 13.12 31.28
N LEU A 450 1.16 13.64 32.52
CA LEU A 450 1.55 12.90 33.72
C LEU A 450 0.68 11.67 33.98
N LEU A 451 -0.64 11.78 33.81
CA LEU A 451 -1.57 10.65 33.97
C LEU A 451 -1.29 9.55 32.94
N LEU A 452 -1.07 9.93 31.69
CA LEU A 452 -0.74 8.99 30.61
C LEU A 452 0.63 8.32 30.85
N ALA A 453 1.65 9.08 31.21
CA ALA A 453 2.97 8.55 31.54
C ALA A 453 2.91 7.59 32.73
N SER A 454 2.10 7.91 33.74
CA SER A 454 1.95 7.08 34.95
C SER A 454 1.40 5.69 34.62
N GLN A 455 0.55 5.58 33.60
CA GLN A 455 -0.01 4.30 33.15
C GLN A 455 0.98 3.45 32.34
N CYS A 456 2.12 4.02 31.91
CA CYS A 456 3.15 3.37 31.08
C CYS A 456 4.39 3.03 31.91
N ALA A 457 5.25 2.12 31.41
CA ALA A 457 6.45 1.65 32.10
C ALA A 457 7.60 2.69 32.20
N GLY A 458 7.45 3.87 31.64
CA GLY A 458 8.51 4.89 31.55
C GLY A 458 8.68 5.72 32.80
N THR A 459 9.34 5.21 33.84
CA THR A 459 9.59 5.89 35.10
C THR A 459 10.34 7.23 34.91
N ASP A 460 11.29 7.26 33.98
CA ASP A 460 12.07 8.46 33.67
C ASP A 460 11.19 9.58 33.08
N VAL A 461 10.16 9.23 32.29
CA VAL A 461 9.20 10.21 31.75
C VAL A 461 8.34 10.81 32.86
N VAL A 462 7.89 9.99 33.82
CA VAL A 462 7.16 10.50 35.01
C VAL A 462 8.02 11.48 35.79
N GLN A 463 9.28 11.12 36.07
CA GLN A 463 10.21 12.01 36.80
C GLN A 463 10.43 13.30 36.01
N LEU A 464 10.70 13.23 34.71
CA LEU A 464 10.94 14.39 33.86
C LEU A 464 9.74 15.36 33.86
N LEU A 465 8.50 14.84 33.74
CA LEU A 465 7.30 15.66 33.82
C LEU A 465 7.13 16.34 35.18
N LEU A 466 7.44 15.64 36.27
CA LEU A 466 7.41 16.19 37.64
C LEU A 466 8.46 17.32 37.81
N ASP A 467 9.67 17.13 37.27
CA ASP A 467 10.73 18.14 37.29
C ASP A 467 10.35 19.42 36.54
N HIS A 468 9.41 19.30 35.57
CA HIS A 468 8.84 20.41 34.82
C HIS A 468 7.49 20.91 35.38
N ASN A 469 7.19 20.66 36.66
CA ASN A 469 5.99 21.10 37.36
C ASN A 469 4.66 20.52 36.79
N ALA A 470 4.64 19.24 36.44
CA ALA A 470 3.38 18.56 36.12
C ALA A 470 2.44 18.56 37.35
N ASP A 471 1.17 18.85 37.12
CA ASP A 471 0.18 18.87 38.20
C ASP A 471 -0.10 17.43 38.70
N VAL A 472 0.40 17.16 39.90
CA VAL A 472 0.26 15.86 40.57
C VAL A 472 -1.16 15.57 41.06
N TYR A 473 -1.99 16.62 41.19
CA TYR A 473 -3.37 16.52 41.65
C TYR A 473 -4.38 16.42 40.48
N ALA A 474 -3.90 16.47 39.25
CA ALA A 474 -4.74 16.35 38.09
C ALA A 474 -5.56 15.05 38.12
N ARG A 475 -6.81 15.11 37.61
CA ARG A 475 -7.70 13.99 37.48
C ARG A 475 -8.19 13.90 36.03
N ASP A 476 -8.36 12.69 35.52
CA ASP A 476 -8.97 12.47 34.20
C ASP A 476 -10.51 12.47 34.26
N GLY A 477 -11.15 12.14 33.14
CA GLY A 477 -12.61 12.07 33.01
C GLY A 477 -13.27 11.00 33.92
N ASP A 478 -12.55 9.95 34.30
CA ASP A 478 -12.99 8.93 35.26
C ASP A 478 -12.69 9.34 36.73
N GLY A 479 -12.05 10.49 36.95
CA GLY A 479 -11.62 10.98 38.26
C GLY A 479 -10.35 10.30 38.76
N ASP A 480 -9.63 9.58 37.90
CA ASP A 480 -8.39 8.90 38.25
C ASP A 480 -7.24 9.89 38.42
N THR A 481 -6.45 9.75 39.50
CA THR A 481 -5.20 10.47 39.76
C THR A 481 -4.01 9.73 39.14
N ALA A 482 -2.83 10.35 39.13
CA ALA A 482 -1.60 9.70 38.69
C ALA A 482 -1.34 8.35 39.39
N LEU A 483 -1.66 8.27 40.68
CA LEU A 483 -1.52 7.04 41.44
C LEU A 483 -2.53 5.94 41.02
N HIS A 484 -3.75 6.32 40.66
CA HIS A 484 -4.73 5.38 40.04
C HIS A 484 -4.21 4.84 38.72
N CYS A 485 -3.71 5.72 37.85
CA CYS A 485 -3.16 5.36 36.54
C CYS A 485 -1.93 4.43 36.67
N ALA A 486 -1.01 4.73 37.59
CA ALA A 486 0.17 3.92 37.85
C ALA A 486 -0.19 2.53 38.41
N ALA A 487 -1.18 2.49 39.30
CA ALA A 487 -1.71 1.25 39.87
C ALA A 487 -2.40 0.39 38.82
N LEU A 488 -3.23 0.97 37.97
CA LEU A 488 -3.85 0.31 36.81
C LEU A 488 -2.81 -0.17 35.79
N GLY A 489 -1.72 0.62 35.62
CA GLY A 489 -0.61 0.28 34.74
C GLY A 489 0.21 -0.92 35.22
N GLY A 490 0.20 -1.21 36.52
CA GLY A 490 1.05 -2.24 37.14
C GLY A 490 2.53 -1.88 37.12
N HIS A 491 2.86 -0.60 37.29
CA HIS A 491 4.23 -0.08 37.21
C HIS A 491 4.76 0.33 38.59
N PRO A 492 5.49 -0.55 39.31
CA PRO A 492 5.97 -0.27 40.67
C PRO A 492 6.86 0.98 40.76
N GLY A 493 7.71 1.20 39.74
CA GLY A 493 8.58 2.38 39.69
C GLY A 493 7.81 3.70 39.68
N ASN A 494 6.73 3.79 38.88
CA ASN A 494 5.88 4.98 38.84
C ASN A 494 5.14 5.18 40.17
N VAL A 495 4.58 4.09 40.74
CA VAL A 495 3.92 4.11 42.05
C VAL A 495 4.91 4.63 43.13
N HIS A 496 6.15 4.12 43.16
CA HIS A 496 7.16 4.52 44.13
C HIS A 496 7.52 6.02 44.03
N ILE A 497 7.67 6.55 42.80
CA ILE A 497 7.93 8.01 42.62
C ILE A 497 6.75 8.82 43.15
N LEU A 498 5.52 8.44 42.78
CA LEU A 498 4.31 9.18 43.15
C LEU A 498 4.05 9.15 44.67
N LEU A 499 4.30 8.02 45.34
CA LEU A 499 4.15 7.88 46.79
C LEU A 499 5.15 8.77 47.56
N LYS A 500 6.37 9.00 47.04
CA LYS A 500 7.33 9.94 47.64
C LYS A 500 6.80 11.37 47.73
N LEU A 501 5.86 11.76 46.89
CA LEU A 501 5.21 13.06 46.87
C LEU A 501 4.14 13.21 47.95
N LYS A 502 3.93 12.19 48.79
CA LYS A 502 2.93 12.14 49.89
C LYS A 502 1.50 12.39 49.40
N LEU A 503 1.17 11.90 48.21
CA LEU A 503 -0.19 11.96 47.65
C LEU A 503 -1.14 11.12 48.50
N GLU A 504 -2.44 11.48 48.46
CA GLU A 504 -3.50 10.73 49.14
C GLU A 504 -3.65 9.32 48.57
N VAL A 505 -3.10 8.31 49.26
CA VAL A 505 -3.09 6.89 48.81
C VAL A 505 -4.49 6.31 48.71
N ASN A 506 -5.44 6.83 49.51
CA ASN A 506 -6.84 6.38 49.60
C ASN A 506 -7.81 7.27 48.77
N SER A 507 -7.27 8.11 47.86
CA SER A 507 -8.13 8.93 47.02
C SER A 507 -9.11 8.05 46.19
N ARG A 508 -10.31 8.58 45.97
CA ARG A 508 -11.39 7.86 45.25
C ARG A 508 -11.65 8.49 43.89
N ASN A 509 -11.78 7.66 42.88
CA ASN A 509 -12.22 8.08 41.54
C ASN A 509 -13.78 8.16 41.46
N ASN A 510 -14.33 8.50 40.31
CA ASN A 510 -15.78 8.63 40.07
C ASN A 510 -16.57 7.30 40.25
N LYS A 511 -15.85 6.16 40.31
CA LYS A 511 -16.44 4.82 40.58
C LYS A 511 -16.26 4.44 42.06
N GLY A 512 -15.76 5.37 42.89
CA GLY A 512 -15.42 5.13 44.30
C GLY A 512 -14.23 4.21 44.50
N SER A 513 -13.53 3.82 43.44
CA SER A 513 -12.36 2.95 43.52
C SER A 513 -11.13 3.73 43.97
N THR A 514 -10.30 3.11 44.82
CA THR A 514 -8.98 3.61 45.19
C THR A 514 -7.90 3.03 44.28
N PRO A 515 -6.66 3.57 44.29
CA PRO A 515 -5.53 2.95 43.59
C PRO A 515 -5.38 1.44 43.87
N LEU A 516 -5.62 1.04 45.13
CA LEU A 516 -5.58 -0.37 45.54
C LEU A 516 -6.64 -1.23 44.82
N HIS A 517 -7.85 -0.71 44.61
CA HIS A 517 -8.87 -1.43 43.82
C HIS A 517 -8.42 -1.62 42.36
N LEU A 518 -7.78 -0.59 41.74
CA LEU A 518 -7.32 -0.68 40.36
C LEU A 518 -6.13 -1.63 40.20
N ALA A 519 -5.18 -1.63 41.15
CA ALA A 519 -4.11 -2.62 41.19
C ALA A 519 -4.64 -4.05 41.28
N SER A 520 -5.70 -4.25 42.12
CA SER A 520 -6.33 -5.55 42.34
C SER A 520 -7.14 -6.06 41.14
N ARG A 521 -7.53 -5.16 40.21
CA ARG A 521 -8.35 -5.52 39.04
C ARG A 521 -7.53 -6.05 37.88
N CYS A 522 -6.28 -5.61 37.74
CA CYS A 522 -5.47 -5.80 36.52
C CYS A 522 -4.55 -7.03 36.64
N ARG A 523 -4.42 -7.82 35.55
CA ARG A 523 -3.53 -9.01 35.50
C ARG A 523 -2.18 -8.67 34.86
N LYS A 524 -1.40 -7.78 35.49
CA LYS A 524 -0.06 -7.45 35.01
C LYS A 524 0.99 -7.94 36.00
N GLU A 525 2.17 -8.31 35.52
CA GLU A 525 3.24 -8.89 36.34
C GLU A 525 3.67 -8.02 37.54
N GLY A 526 3.60 -6.68 37.41
CA GLY A 526 3.97 -5.75 38.48
C GLY A 526 2.91 -5.49 39.54
N ASN A 527 1.69 -6.01 39.40
CA ASN A 527 0.58 -5.61 40.26
C ASN A 527 0.74 -6.06 41.72
N THR A 528 1.31 -7.24 41.97
CA THR A 528 1.59 -7.71 43.34
C THR A 528 2.52 -6.74 44.07
N GLU A 529 3.56 -6.28 43.41
CA GLU A 529 4.51 -5.30 43.99
C GLU A 529 3.86 -3.93 44.17
N VAL A 530 3.00 -3.50 43.22
CA VAL A 530 2.20 -2.28 43.38
C VAL A 530 1.30 -2.35 44.61
N VAL A 531 0.63 -3.48 44.82
CA VAL A 531 -0.21 -3.70 46.02
C VAL A 531 0.61 -3.60 47.30
N ARG A 532 1.81 -4.20 47.37
CA ARG A 532 2.71 -4.09 48.51
C ARG A 532 3.07 -2.63 48.80
N LEU A 533 3.54 -1.90 47.78
CA LEU A 533 3.90 -0.50 47.92
C LEU A 533 2.74 0.37 48.42
N LEU A 534 1.52 0.13 47.95
CA LEU A 534 0.34 0.85 48.40
C LEU A 534 0.00 0.52 49.87
N LEU A 535 0.10 -0.74 50.27
CA LEU A 535 -0.13 -1.18 51.67
C LEU A 535 0.93 -0.59 52.62
N ASP A 536 2.20 -0.65 52.24
CA ASP A 536 3.31 -0.06 53.02
C ASP A 536 3.12 1.45 53.24
N CYS A 537 2.40 2.12 52.35
CA CYS A 537 2.08 3.55 52.46
C CYS A 537 0.69 3.82 53.08
N GLY A 538 0.04 2.84 53.67
CA GLY A 538 -1.20 2.98 54.42
C GLY A 538 -2.47 2.96 53.55
N ALA A 539 -2.47 2.18 52.47
CA ALA A 539 -3.71 1.95 51.71
C ALA A 539 -4.71 1.17 52.60
N ASP A 540 -5.92 1.71 52.70
CA ASP A 540 -6.99 1.10 53.50
C ASP A 540 -7.69 -0.01 52.70
N VAL A 541 -7.51 -1.26 53.16
CA VAL A 541 -8.05 -2.49 52.54
C VAL A 541 -9.56 -2.63 52.73
N GLN A 542 -10.16 -1.88 53.68
CA GLN A 542 -11.60 -1.98 54.01
C GLN A 542 -12.46 -1.03 53.19
N LEU A 543 -11.88 -0.09 52.46
CA LEU A 543 -12.65 0.82 51.63
C LEU A 543 -13.43 0.06 50.58
N ARG A 544 -14.67 0.51 50.36
CA ARG A 544 -15.56 -0.06 49.35
C ARG A 544 -15.80 0.90 48.20
N ASN A 545 -15.74 0.39 46.98
CA ASN A 545 -16.10 1.14 45.78
C ASN A 545 -17.64 1.35 45.68
N HIS A 546 -18.14 2.02 44.64
CA HIS A 546 -19.59 2.24 44.46
C HIS A 546 -20.40 0.95 44.18
N ARG A 547 -19.74 -0.19 43.91
CA ARG A 547 -20.36 -1.51 43.81
C ARG A 547 -20.40 -2.23 45.16
N GLY A 548 -19.94 -1.59 46.23
CA GLY A 548 -19.83 -2.16 47.57
C GLY A 548 -18.66 -3.13 47.76
N GLN A 549 -17.74 -3.21 46.81
CA GLN A 549 -16.64 -4.19 46.80
C GLN A 549 -15.38 -3.59 47.45
N THR A 550 -14.68 -4.39 48.25
CA THR A 550 -13.32 -4.11 48.70
C THR A 550 -12.28 -4.48 47.65
N ALA A 551 -11.02 -4.04 47.81
CA ALA A 551 -9.93 -4.42 46.92
C ALA A 551 -9.71 -5.95 46.85
N SER A 552 -9.91 -6.66 47.95
CA SER A 552 -9.81 -8.12 48.01
C SER A 552 -10.93 -8.81 47.23
N GLU A 553 -12.18 -8.31 47.32
CA GLU A 553 -13.30 -8.82 46.51
C GLU A 553 -13.10 -8.56 45.02
N VAL A 554 -12.53 -7.40 44.63
CA VAL A 554 -12.15 -7.11 43.24
C VAL A 554 -11.06 -8.07 42.75
N ALA A 555 -10.02 -8.33 43.58
CA ALA A 555 -8.96 -9.28 43.23
C ALA A 555 -9.52 -10.68 43.01
N HIS A 556 -10.46 -11.13 43.88
CA HIS A 556 -11.11 -12.44 43.77
C HIS A 556 -11.93 -12.57 42.46
N GLU A 557 -12.74 -11.56 42.12
CA GLU A 557 -13.51 -11.54 40.86
C GLU A 557 -12.61 -11.61 39.62
N ASN A 558 -11.40 -11.06 39.72
CA ASN A 558 -10.43 -11.06 38.63
C ASN A 558 -9.39 -12.19 38.71
N GLU A 559 -9.65 -13.22 39.58
CA GLU A 559 -8.81 -14.42 39.76
C GLU A 559 -7.34 -14.08 40.10
N GLN A 560 -7.08 -12.98 40.85
CA GLN A 560 -5.77 -12.56 41.31
C GLN A 560 -5.43 -13.21 42.64
N HIS A 561 -5.18 -14.52 42.66
CA HIS A 561 -5.03 -15.31 43.88
C HIS A 561 -3.89 -14.81 44.78
N GLU A 562 -2.77 -14.39 44.20
CA GLU A 562 -1.62 -13.88 44.93
C GLU A 562 -1.96 -12.57 45.66
N ILE A 563 -2.70 -11.67 44.99
CA ILE A 563 -3.14 -10.40 45.57
C ILE A 563 -4.17 -10.65 46.67
N VAL A 564 -5.10 -11.60 46.49
CA VAL A 564 -6.07 -11.99 47.52
C VAL A 564 -5.35 -12.48 48.78
N GLN A 565 -4.32 -13.32 48.62
CA GLN A 565 -3.53 -13.82 49.73
C GLN A 565 -2.80 -12.70 50.48
N LEU A 566 -2.15 -11.78 49.71
CA LEU A 566 -1.45 -10.65 50.27
C LEU A 566 -2.37 -9.72 51.07
N LEU A 567 -3.53 -9.37 50.53
CA LEU A 567 -4.52 -8.52 51.21
C LEU A 567 -5.10 -9.20 52.43
N SER A 568 -5.29 -10.52 52.44
CA SER A 568 -5.77 -11.29 53.58
C SER A 568 -4.74 -11.36 54.69
N GLN A 569 -3.46 -11.47 54.39
CA GLN A 569 -2.36 -11.40 55.37
C GLN A 569 -2.31 -10.06 56.08
N HIS A 570 -2.41 -8.98 55.31
CA HIS A 570 -2.37 -7.60 55.84
C HIS A 570 -3.59 -7.25 56.72
N ILE A 571 -4.72 -7.90 56.58
CA ILE A 571 -5.89 -7.74 57.45
C ILE A 571 -5.69 -8.48 58.79
N ALA A 572 -4.85 -9.51 58.80
CA ALA A 572 -4.60 -10.34 60.00
C ALA A 572 -3.48 -9.76 60.92
N GLU A 573 -2.64 -8.89 60.40
CA GLU A 573 -1.65 -8.06 61.12
C GLU A 573 -2.32 -6.81 61.69
#